data_3fa79e04e84c8a26f15b55b8d8b3ec14
#
_entry.id   3fa79e04e84c8a26f15b55b8d8b3ec14
#
_cell.length_a   1.000
_cell.length_b   1.000
_cell.length_c   1.000
_cell.angle_alpha   90.00
_cell.angle_beta   90.00
_cell.angle_gamma   90.00
#
_symmetry.space_group_name_H-M   'P 1'
#
loop_
_entity.id
_entity.type
_entity.pdbx_description
1 polymer ?
#
loop_
_entity_poly.entity_id
_entity_poly.type
_entity_poly.pdbx_seq_one_letter_code
_entity_poly.pdbx_strand_id
1 'polypeptide(L)'
;MFSIFNSYLKKFVGNDIAIDLGTANTLIYLQGQGIVLDEPSVVAIRYEDGPAGHHTKKALLAVGAEAKTMLGRSPQNITAIRPMKDGVIADFNITEDMIKFFINKVHRTNWFTPNPRIVICVPYGATQVERRAIRESAERAGAKEVFLIEEPMAAAIGAGLPVNEATGSMVIDIGGGTTEVGVISLGGIVYASSARVGGDKIDQAIIDYFRRNYGTLISEPTAEKIKHKIGSAFPMTELLEMEVTGRNLSEGLPRKITISSNEILEAINEPLNAIVGAVKTALEETPPELGADISETAMVLTGG
;
A
#
# COMPACT_ATOMS: atom_id res chain seq x y z
N MET A 1 -32.08 -17.26 -28.16
CA MET A 1 -31.89 -18.28 -27.11
C MET A 1 -30.40 -18.49 -26.76
N PHE A 2 -29.47 -18.56 -27.71
CA PHE A 2 -28.03 -18.69 -27.48
C PHE A 2 -27.36 -17.49 -26.75
N SER A 3 -27.89 -16.28 -26.92
CA SER A 3 -27.30 -15.07 -26.30
C SER A 3 -27.58 -14.98 -24.78
N ILE A 4 -28.74 -15.45 -24.36
CA ILE A 4 -29.12 -15.48 -22.93
C ILE A 4 -28.35 -16.59 -22.19
N PHE A 5 -28.15 -17.74 -22.86
CA PHE A 5 -27.39 -18.86 -22.32
C PHE A 5 -25.88 -18.49 -22.18
N ASN A 6 -25.33 -17.74 -23.13
CA ASN A 6 -23.95 -17.21 -23.05
C ASN A 6 -23.79 -16.15 -21.96
N SER A 7 -24.82 -15.34 -21.68
CA SER A 7 -24.84 -14.38 -20.57
C SER A 7 -24.94 -15.08 -19.21
N TYR A 8 -25.68 -16.18 -19.12
CA TYR A 8 -25.73 -17.01 -17.91
C TYR A 8 -24.44 -17.79 -17.67
N LEU A 9 -23.83 -18.38 -18.72
CA LEU A 9 -22.54 -19.07 -18.62
C LEU A 9 -21.39 -18.11 -18.25
N LYS A 10 -21.40 -16.86 -18.73
CA LYS A 10 -20.44 -15.84 -18.29
C LYS A 10 -20.56 -15.45 -16.82
N LYS A 11 -21.72 -15.61 -16.21
CA LYS A 11 -21.93 -15.45 -14.75
C LYS A 11 -21.36 -16.60 -13.92
N PHE A 12 -21.11 -17.77 -14.55
CA PHE A 12 -20.56 -18.97 -13.91
C PHE A 12 -19.05 -19.20 -14.19
N VAL A 13 -18.46 -18.43 -15.11
CA VAL A 13 -17.01 -18.46 -15.33
C VAL A 13 -16.38 -17.55 -14.29
N GLY A 14 -15.56 -18.11 -13.43
CA GLY A 14 -14.99 -17.51 -12.22
C GLY A 14 -14.59 -16.04 -12.39
N ASN A 15 -14.98 -15.24 -11.41
CA ASN A 15 -14.62 -13.82 -11.37
C ASN A 15 -13.10 -13.70 -11.25
N ASP A 16 -12.46 -13.19 -12.29
CA ASP A 16 -11.03 -12.86 -12.21
C ASP A 16 -10.83 -11.74 -11.19
N ILE A 17 -9.83 -11.91 -10.33
CA ILE A 17 -9.54 -11.02 -9.21
C ILE A 17 -8.21 -10.32 -9.51
N ALA A 18 -8.15 -9.00 -9.35
CA ALA A 18 -6.90 -8.29 -9.25
C ALA A 18 -6.70 -7.81 -7.81
N ILE A 19 -5.50 -8.00 -7.28
CA ILE A 19 -5.12 -7.62 -5.91
C ILE A 19 -3.94 -6.67 -5.99
N ASP A 20 -4.11 -5.50 -5.41
CA ASP A 20 -3.00 -4.63 -5.04
C ASP A 20 -2.68 -4.87 -3.56
N LEU A 21 -1.52 -5.49 -3.30
CA LEU A 21 -1.09 -5.90 -1.97
C LEU A 21 -0.14 -4.83 -1.39
N GLY A 22 -0.68 -3.65 -1.13
CA GLY A 22 0.10 -2.51 -0.66
C GLY A 22 0.51 -2.61 0.82
N THR A 23 1.56 -1.86 1.20
CA THR A 23 2.06 -1.76 2.58
C THR A 23 1.00 -1.17 3.52
N ALA A 24 0.29 -0.14 3.09
CA ALA A 24 -0.72 0.54 3.90
C ALA A 24 -2.11 -0.07 3.74
N ASN A 25 -2.55 -0.29 2.51
CA ASN A 25 -3.88 -0.81 2.17
C ASN A 25 -3.75 -1.96 1.16
N THR A 26 -4.70 -2.88 1.22
CA THR A 26 -4.92 -3.92 0.21
C THR A 26 -6.21 -3.60 -0.53
N LEU A 27 -6.13 -3.52 -1.86
CA LEU A 27 -7.27 -3.31 -2.75
C LEU A 27 -7.59 -4.59 -3.51
N ILE A 28 -8.87 -4.91 -3.67
CA ILE A 28 -9.32 -6.01 -4.53
C ILE A 28 -10.32 -5.50 -5.54
N TYR A 29 -10.03 -5.76 -6.78
CA TYR A 29 -10.89 -5.48 -7.92
C TYR A 29 -11.46 -6.80 -8.47
N LEU A 30 -12.76 -6.84 -8.71
CA LEU A 30 -13.43 -7.92 -9.42
C LEU A 30 -13.85 -7.47 -10.81
N GLN A 31 -13.58 -8.31 -11.80
CA GLN A 31 -13.96 -8.02 -13.17
C GLN A 31 -15.46 -7.78 -13.28
N GLY A 32 -15.84 -6.60 -13.80
CA GLY A 32 -17.23 -6.17 -13.99
C GLY A 32 -17.93 -5.62 -12.74
N GLN A 33 -17.28 -5.60 -11.58
CA GLN A 33 -17.82 -5.01 -10.35
C GLN A 33 -17.00 -3.81 -9.83
N GLY A 34 -15.75 -3.66 -10.30
CA GLY A 34 -14.86 -2.62 -9.82
C GLY A 34 -14.13 -3.01 -8.53
N ILE A 35 -13.69 -2.00 -7.77
CA ILE A 35 -13.06 -2.19 -6.47
C ILE A 35 -14.13 -2.64 -5.47
N VAL A 36 -13.98 -3.85 -4.94
CA VAL A 36 -14.93 -4.48 -4.01
C VAL A 36 -14.39 -4.57 -2.60
N LEU A 37 -13.09 -4.33 -2.41
CA LEU A 37 -12.43 -4.29 -1.12
C LEU A 37 -11.35 -3.21 -1.15
N ASP A 38 -11.35 -2.36 -0.14
CA ASP A 38 -10.32 -1.39 0.20
C ASP A 38 -10.17 -1.45 1.72
N GLU A 39 -9.12 -2.12 2.17
CA GLU A 39 -8.91 -2.39 3.58
C GLU A 39 -7.45 -2.17 3.97
N PRO A 40 -7.17 -1.65 5.17
CA PRO A 40 -5.81 -1.56 5.68
C PRO A 40 -5.10 -2.91 5.71
N SER A 41 -3.84 -2.95 5.31
CA SER A 41 -2.97 -4.14 5.40
C SER A 41 -2.51 -4.34 6.85
N VAL A 42 -3.45 -4.59 7.75
CA VAL A 42 -3.23 -4.77 9.19
C VAL A 42 -3.90 -6.05 9.66
N VAL A 43 -3.22 -6.78 10.54
CA VAL A 43 -3.69 -8.03 11.13
C VAL A 43 -3.54 -7.97 12.65
N ALA A 44 -4.57 -8.33 13.37
CA ALA A 44 -4.54 -8.51 14.83
C ALA A 44 -4.51 -10.00 15.17
N ILE A 45 -3.55 -10.36 16.02
CA ILE A 45 -3.30 -11.73 16.42
C ILE A 45 -3.44 -11.82 17.95
N ARG A 46 -4.16 -12.83 18.39
CA ARG A 46 -4.20 -13.20 19.80
C ARG A 46 -3.22 -14.35 20.08
N TYR A 47 -2.45 -14.18 21.11
CA TYR A 47 -1.59 -15.25 21.66
C TYR A 47 -2.30 -15.91 22.82
N GLU A 48 -2.42 -17.23 22.81
CA GLU A 48 -2.90 -18.01 23.92
C GLU A 48 -1.71 -18.44 24.79
N ASP A 49 -1.82 -18.23 26.09
CA ASP A 49 -0.80 -18.68 27.05
C ASP A 49 -0.80 -20.21 27.14
N GLY A 50 0.31 -20.80 26.75
CA GLY A 50 0.55 -22.23 26.91
C GLY A 50 1.07 -22.55 28.31
N PRO A 51 1.14 -23.84 28.68
CA PRO A 51 1.79 -24.27 29.91
C PRO A 51 3.21 -23.75 29.99
N ALA A 52 3.62 -23.13 31.07
CA ALA A 52 4.93 -22.51 31.34
C ALA A 52 5.16 -21.10 30.75
N GLY A 53 4.10 -20.32 30.45
CA GLY A 53 4.25 -18.92 30.05
C GLY A 53 4.80 -18.69 28.64
N HIS A 54 4.88 -19.74 27.82
CA HIS A 54 5.23 -19.63 26.41
C HIS A 54 3.96 -19.42 25.57
N HIS A 55 3.94 -18.37 24.75
CA HIS A 55 2.87 -18.14 23.77
C HIS A 55 2.90 -19.25 22.72
N THR A 56 2.00 -20.24 22.81
CA THR A 56 2.06 -21.46 21.99
C THR A 56 1.08 -21.48 20.82
N LYS A 57 0.07 -20.62 20.81
CA LYS A 57 -0.94 -20.63 19.76
C LYS A 57 -1.25 -19.21 19.28
N LYS A 58 -1.12 -18.99 17.98
CA LYS A 58 -1.54 -17.74 17.33
C LYS A 58 -2.96 -17.94 16.77
N ALA A 59 -3.89 -17.08 17.16
CA ALA A 59 -5.23 -17.03 16.57
C ALA A 59 -5.44 -15.70 15.86
N LEU A 60 -5.88 -15.73 14.61
CA LEU A 60 -6.30 -14.55 13.87
C LEU A 60 -7.51 -13.95 14.57
N LEU A 61 -7.41 -12.71 15.02
CA LEU A 61 -8.48 -12.00 15.75
C LEU A 61 -9.27 -11.08 14.83
N ALA A 62 -8.57 -10.26 14.04
CA ALA A 62 -9.17 -9.30 13.12
C ALA A 62 -8.21 -9.00 11.96
N VAL A 63 -8.75 -8.53 10.84
CA VAL A 63 -8.01 -8.11 9.64
C VAL A 63 -8.61 -6.81 9.12
N GLY A 64 -7.78 -5.96 8.51
CA GLY A 64 -8.23 -4.74 7.86
C GLY A 64 -8.56 -3.62 8.84
N ALA A 65 -9.65 -2.90 8.58
CA ALA A 65 -10.07 -1.73 9.37
C ALA A 65 -10.27 -2.05 10.86
N GLU A 66 -10.82 -3.21 11.18
CA GLU A 66 -10.99 -3.65 12.56
C GLU A 66 -9.64 -3.80 13.27
N ALA A 67 -8.67 -4.47 12.64
CA ALA A 67 -7.33 -4.62 13.17
C ALA A 67 -6.60 -3.27 13.30
N LYS A 68 -6.79 -2.33 12.36
CA LYS A 68 -6.21 -0.98 12.42
C LYS A 68 -6.63 -0.22 13.67
N THR A 69 -7.87 -0.40 14.16
CA THR A 69 -8.33 0.23 15.42
C THR A 69 -7.57 -0.23 16.65
N MET A 70 -6.93 -1.39 16.57
CA MET A 70 -6.19 -2.00 17.68
C MET A 70 -4.71 -1.58 17.72
N LEU A 71 -4.19 -0.90 16.68
CA LEU A 71 -2.81 -0.40 16.66
C LEU A 71 -2.54 0.54 17.83
N GLY A 72 -1.52 0.23 18.63
CA GLY A 72 -1.13 1.00 19.81
C GLY A 72 -2.12 1.01 20.96
N ARG A 73 -3.16 0.15 20.94
CA ARG A 73 -4.22 0.07 21.97
C ARG A 73 -4.45 -1.33 22.50
N SER A 74 -3.71 -2.31 22.01
CA SER A 74 -3.89 -3.72 22.35
C SER A 74 -3.29 -4.07 23.71
N PRO A 75 -3.91 -4.97 24.51
CA PRO A 75 -3.29 -5.57 25.69
C PRO A 75 -2.16 -6.51 25.28
N GLN A 76 -1.35 -6.97 26.25
CA GLN A 76 -0.13 -7.75 26.00
C GLN A 76 -0.35 -9.06 25.20
N ASN A 77 -1.53 -9.66 25.32
CA ASN A 77 -1.86 -10.91 24.62
C ASN A 77 -2.44 -10.70 23.23
N ILE A 78 -2.57 -9.45 22.75
CA ILE A 78 -3.02 -9.11 21.41
C ILE A 78 -1.96 -8.21 20.76
N THR A 79 -1.56 -8.56 19.53
CA THR A 79 -0.64 -7.75 18.75
C THR A 79 -1.27 -7.42 17.40
N ALA A 80 -1.44 -6.13 17.12
CA ALA A 80 -1.81 -5.65 15.79
C ALA A 80 -0.54 -5.27 15.04
N ILE A 81 -0.35 -5.85 13.86
CA ILE A 81 0.86 -5.68 13.04
C ILE A 81 0.51 -5.41 11.58
N ARG A 82 1.44 -4.80 10.86
CA ARG A 82 1.45 -4.70 9.41
C ARG A 82 2.32 -5.82 8.86
N PRO A 83 1.75 -6.83 8.17
CA PRO A 83 2.52 -7.95 7.62
C PRO A 83 3.35 -7.56 6.39
N MET A 84 3.02 -6.42 5.78
CA MET A 84 3.78 -5.78 4.70
C MET A 84 4.51 -4.56 5.24
N LYS A 85 5.77 -4.37 4.85
CA LYS A 85 6.58 -3.22 5.25
C LYS A 85 7.56 -2.85 4.14
N ASP A 86 7.65 -1.56 3.82
CA ASP A 86 8.58 -1.05 2.80
C ASP A 86 8.48 -1.81 1.45
N GLY A 87 7.24 -2.19 1.05
CA GLY A 87 6.96 -2.94 -0.17
C GLY A 87 7.29 -4.44 -0.10
N VAL A 88 7.73 -4.96 1.04
CA VAL A 88 8.12 -6.37 1.19
C VAL A 88 7.30 -7.09 2.25
N ILE A 89 7.25 -8.43 2.17
CA ILE A 89 6.59 -9.26 3.18
C ILE A 89 7.48 -9.33 4.43
N ALA A 90 6.99 -8.80 5.54
CA ALA A 90 7.67 -8.88 6.83
C ALA A 90 7.37 -10.20 7.58
N ASP A 91 6.16 -10.75 7.40
CA ASP A 91 5.76 -12.06 7.97
C ASP A 91 4.92 -12.83 6.93
N PHE A 92 5.48 -13.91 6.39
CA PHE A 92 4.87 -14.71 5.33
C PHE A 92 3.56 -15.37 5.78
N ASN A 93 3.51 -15.93 6.99
CA ASN A 93 2.34 -16.65 7.47
C ASN A 93 1.17 -15.71 7.69
N ILE A 94 1.45 -14.54 8.26
CA ILE A 94 0.41 -13.54 8.53
C ILE A 94 -0.07 -12.89 7.24
N THR A 95 0.83 -12.67 6.27
CA THR A 95 0.45 -12.21 4.93
C THR A 95 -0.46 -13.22 4.23
N GLU A 96 -0.12 -14.52 4.30
CA GLU A 96 -0.97 -15.59 3.76
C GLU A 96 -2.36 -15.58 4.40
N ASP A 97 -2.44 -15.49 5.72
CA ASP A 97 -3.71 -15.42 6.46
C ASP A 97 -4.52 -14.18 6.06
N MET A 98 -3.87 -13.03 5.88
CA MET A 98 -4.50 -11.79 5.42
C MET A 98 -5.06 -11.94 4.00
N ILE A 99 -4.26 -12.42 3.06
CA ILE A 99 -4.67 -12.65 1.66
C ILE A 99 -5.85 -13.62 1.62
N LYS A 100 -5.76 -14.73 2.34
CA LYS A 100 -6.83 -15.72 2.45
C LYS A 100 -8.12 -15.14 3.02
N PHE A 101 -8.02 -14.32 4.05
CA PHE A 101 -9.17 -13.62 4.63
C PHE A 101 -9.83 -12.71 3.60
N PHE A 102 -9.07 -11.88 2.89
CA PHE A 102 -9.60 -10.94 1.92
C PHE A 102 -10.19 -11.64 0.69
N ILE A 103 -9.53 -12.69 0.15
CA ILE A 103 -10.08 -13.48 -0.95
C ILE A 103 -11.41 -14.11 -0.53
N ASN A 104 -11.48 -14.73 0.66
CA ASN A 104 -12.72 -15.33 1.16
C ASN A 104 -13.85 -14.30 1.39
N LYS A 105 -13.48 -13.05 1.76
CA LYS A 105 -14.45 -11.96 1.96
C LYS A 105 -15.12 -11.53 0.65
N VAL A 106 -14.39 -11.54 -0.46
CA VAL A 106 -14.87 -11.09 -1.77
C VAL A 106 -15.35 -12.24 -2.67
N HIS A 107 -14.71 -13.40 -2.55
CA HIS A 107 -15.04 -14.59 -3.32
C HIS A 107 -15.87 -15.54 -2.47
N ARG A 108 -17.21 -15.44 -2.61
CA ARG A 108 -18.10 -16.40 -1.96
C ARG A 108 -17.99 -17.75 -2.68
N THR A 109 -17.24 -18.67 -2.10
CA THR A 109 -17.15 -20.05 -2.56
C THR A 109 -18.48 -20.76 -2.31
N ASN A 110 -19.31 -20.81 -3.31
CA ASN A 110 -20.37 -21.80 -3.37
C ASN A 110 -19.81 -23.05 -4.06
N TRP A 111 -20.33 -24.22 -3.75
CA TRP A 111 -19.91 -25.51 -4.35
C TRP A 111 -19.80 -25.51 -5.89
N PHE A 112 -20.46 -24.58 -6.57
CA PHE A 112 -20.48 -24.42 -8.02
C PHE A 112 -19.61 -23.26 -8.55
N THR A 113 -18.93 -22.50 -7.71
CA THR A 113 -18.10 -21.36 -8.15
C THR A 113 -16.68 -21.87 -8.39
N PRO A 114 -16.14 -21.80 -9.61
CA PRO A 114 -14.76 -22.20 -9.86
C PRO A 114 -13.78 -21.26 -9.15
N ASN A 115 -12.63 -21.79 -8.77
CA ASN A 115 -11.57 -21.02 -8.19
C ASN A 115 -11.15 -19.89 -9.14
N PRO A 116 -10.91 -18.68 -8.63
CA PRO A 116 -10.59 -17.53 -9.46
C PRO A 116 -9.16 -17.57 -10.02
N ARG A 117 -8.94 -16.93 -11.16
CA ARG A 117 -7.61 -16.49 -11.57
C ARG A 117 -7.33 -15.17 -10.87
N ILE A 118 -6.12 -15.03 -10.36
CA ILE A 118 -5.72 -13.85 -9.57
C ILE A 118 -4.51 -13.19 -10.22
N VAL A 119 -4.61 -11.87 -10.45
CA VAL A 119 -3.47 -11.01 -10.79
C VAL A 119 -3.09 -10.25 -9.53
N ILE A 120 -1.81 -10.25 -9.15
CA ILE A 120 -1.31 -9.55 -7.95
C ILE A 120 -0.23 -8.57 -8.37
N CYS A 121 -0.35 -7.32 -7.93
CA CYS A 121 0.69 -6.33 -8.08
C CYS A 121 1.87 -6.65 -7.15
N VAL A 122 3.07 -6.46 -7.66
CA VAL A 122 4.32 -6.64 -6.91
C VAL A 122 5.25 -5.46 -7.19
N PRO A 123 6.01 -4.98 -6.20
CA PRO A 123 7.03 -3.97 -6.42
C PRO A 123 8.02 -4.38 -7.50
N TYR A 124 8.49 -3.43 -8.30
CA TYR A 124 9.49 -3.70 -9.34
C TYR A 124 10.76 -4.34 -8.73
N GLY A 125 11.19 -3.85 -7.57
CA GLY A 125 12.33 -4.38 -6.83
C GLY A 125 12.10 -5.69 -6.07
N ALA A 126 10.92 -6.34 -6.17
CA ALA A 126 10.63 -7.58 -5.46
C ALA A 126 11.54 -8.73 -5.92
N THR A 127 12.16 -9.40 -4.95
CA THR A 127 13.03 -10.56 -5.19
C THR A 127 12.25 -11.76 -5.69
N GLN A 128 12.93 -12.73 -6.31
CA GLN A 128 12.30 -13.98 -6.74
C GLN A 128 11.69 -14.77 -5.58
N VAL A 129 12.27 -14.66 -4.37
CA VAL A 129 11.74 -15.31 -3.16
C VAL A 129 10.41 -14.67 -2.75
N GLU A 130 10.33 -13.34 -2.75
CA GLU A 130 9.11 -12.59 -2.44
C GLU A 130 8.01 -12.85 -3.48
N ARG A 131 8.34 -12.79 -4.78
CA ARG A 131 7.42 -13.10 -5.88
C ARG A 131 6.85 -14.52 -5.74
N ARG A 132 7.69 -15.50 -5.41
CA ARG A 132 7.28 -16.87 -5.17
C ARG A 132 6.37 -16.98 -3.95
N ALA A 133 6.71 -16.32 -2.85
CA ALA A 133 5.93 -16.34 -1.62
C ALA A 133 4.52 -15.77 -1.81
N ILE A 134 4.41 -14.63 -2.52
CA ILE A 134 3.11 -14.03 -2.86
C ILE A 134 2.27 -15.00 -3.70
N ARG A 135 2.87 -15.62 -4.73
CA ARG A 135 2.18 -16.60 -5.57
C ARG A 135 1.67 -17.80 -4.76
N GLU A 136 2.55 -18.43 -3.98
CA GLU A 136 2.19 -19.58 -3.15
C GLU A 136 1.12 -19.25 -2.11
N SER A 137 1.16 -18.03 -1.52
CA SER A 137 0.12 -17.57 -0.57
C SER A 137 -1.25 -17.47 -1.23
N ALA A 138 -1.31 -16.92 -2.45
CA ALA A 138 -2.57 -16.83 -3.19
C ALA A 138 -3.09 -18.19 -3.67
N GLU A 139 -2.19 -19.10 -4.10
CA GLU A 139 -2.55 -20.48 -4.46
C GLU A 139 -3.15 -21.23 -3.25
N ARG A 140 -2.53 -21.12 -2.07
CA ARG A 140 -3.04 -21.71 -0.82
C ARG A 140 -4.36 -21.06 -0.36
N ALA A 141 -4.59 -19.81 -0.73
CA ALA A 141 -5.85 -19.11 -0.47
C ALA A 141 -6.97 -19.56 -1.43
N GLY A 142 -6.66 -20.42 -2.42
CA GLY A 142 -7.65 -21.04 -3.33
C GLY A 142 -7.64 -20.46 -4.74
N ALA A 143 -6.61 -19.70 -5.14
CA ALA A 143 -6.45 -19.28 -6.53
C ALA A 143 -6.24 -20.50 -7.46
N LYS A 144 -6.87 -20.50 -8.63
CA LYS A 144 -6.65 -21.48 -9.69
C LYS A 144 -5.32 -21.24 -10.42
N GLU A 145 -5.07 -19.98 -10.72
CA GLU A 145 -3.86 -19.49 -11.39
C GLU A 145 -3.50 -18.13 -10.82
N VAL A 146 -2.21 -17.85 -10.66
CA VAL A 146 -1.71 -16.57 -10.14
C VAL A 146 -0.74 -15.96 -11.14
N PHE A 147 -1.02 -14.73 -11.54
CA PHE A 147 -0.19 -13.90 -12.37
C PHE A 147 0.35 -12.75 -11.52
N LEU A 148 1.60 -12.38 -11.75
CA LEU A 148 2.22 -11.23 -11.10
C LEU A 148 2.45 -10.14 -12.14
N ILE A 149 2.14 -8.90 -11.78
CA ILE A 149 2.38 -7.70 -12.57
C ILE A 149 3.17 -6.71 -11.72
N GLU A 150 4.14 -6.04 -12.32
CA GLU A 150 4.89 -4.97 -11.65
C GLU A 150 3.98 -3.76 -11.36
N GLU A 151 4.08 -3.19 -10.15
CA GLU A 151 3.29 -2.03 -9.71
C GLU A 151 3.30 -0.85 -10.70
N PRO A 152 4.46 -0.41 -11.27
CA PRO A 152 4.47 0.68 -12.23
C PRO A 152 3.65 0.38 -13.49
N MET A 153 3.68 -0.86 -13.99
CA MET A 153 2.90 -1.26 -15.15
C MET A 153 1.40 -1.29 -14.82
N ALA A 154 1.03 -1.83 -13.66
CA ALA A 154 -0.36 -1.87 -13.21
C ALA A 154 -0.91 -0.44 -13.01
N ALA A 155 -0.13 0.45 -12.39
CA ALA A 155 -0.48 1.85 -12.19
C ALA A 155 -0.68 2.59 -13.51
N ALA A 156 0.22 2.38 -14.49
CA ALA A 156 0.10 2.98 -15.81
C ALA A 156 -1.15 2.52 -16.57
N ILE A 157 -1.47 1.23 -16.51
CA ILE A 157 -2.70 0.66 -17.09
C ILE A 157 -3.93 1.27 -16.40
N GLY A 158 -3.92 1.32 -15.07
CA GLY A 158 -5.00 1.89 -14.27
C GLY A 158 -5.24 3.37 -14.53
N ALA A 159 -4.18 4.13 -14.79
CA ALA A 159 -4.23 5.54 -15.17
C ALA A 159 -4.65 5.76 -16.64
N GLY A 160 -4.81 4.71 -17.43
CA GLY A 160 -5.19 4.80 -18.84
C GLY A 160 -4.08 5.29 -19.76
N LEU A 161 -2.80 5.15 -19.37
CA LEU A 161 -1.67 5.52 -20.19
C LEU A 161 -1.55 4.61 -21.42
N PRO A 162 -1.05 5.10 -22.57
CA PRO A 162 -0.94 4.35 -23.82
C PRO A 162 0.25 3.37 -23.78
N VAL A 163 0.25 2.43 -22.82
CA VAL A 163 1.38 1.54 -22.52
C VAL A 163 1.85 0.69 -23.68
N ASN A 164 0.98 0.41 -24.67
CA ASN A 164 1.31 -0.42 -25.84
C ASN A 164 1.86 0.37 -27.03
N GLU A 165 1.84 1.70 -26.98
CA GLU A 165 2.29 2.56 -28.05
C GLU A 165 3.81 2.79 -28.00
N ALA A 166 4.40 3.20 -29.14
CA ALA A 166 5.82 3.58 -29.23
C ALA A 166 6.03 5.02 -28.71
N THR A 167 5.46 5.33 -27.55
CA THR A 167 5.50 6.64 -26.89
C THR A 167 5.90 6.44 -25.43
N GLY A 168 6.79 7.28 -24.93
CA GLY A 168 7.22 7.25 -23.53
C GLY A 168 6.10 7.71 -22.59
N SER A 169 5.72 6.84 -21.66
CA SER A 169 4.79 7.16 -20.56
C SER A 169 5.51 7.01 -19.24
N MET A 170 5.37 7.98 -18.33
CA MET A 170 5.97 7.93 -17.01
C MET A 170 4.90 7.92 -15.92
N VAL A 171 5.00 6.97 -15.02
CA VAL A 171 4.17 6.86 -13.83
C VAL A 171 5.01 6.96 -12.57
N ILE A 172 4.49 7.65 -11.57
CA ILE A 172 5.09 7.77 -10.24
C ILE A 172 4.01 7.32 -9.26
N ASP A 173 4.19 6.14 -8.69
CA ASP A 173 3.26 5.54 -7.75
C ASP A 173 3.79 5.71 -6.33
N ILE A 174 3.13 6.56 -5.52
CA ILE A 174 3.54 6.88 -4.15
C ILE A 174 2.63 6.11 -3.21
N GLY A 175 3.09 4.94 -2.77
CA GLY A 175 2.37 4.09 -1.84
C GLY A 175 2.65 4.42 -0.37
N GLY A 176 2.20 3.54 0.54
CA GLY A 176 2.48 3.66 1.97
C GLY A 176 3.95 3.41 2.31
N GLY A 177 4.56 2.36 1.76
CA GLY A 177 5.93 1.94 2.09
C GLY A 177 6.97 2.31 1.03
N THR A 178 6.56 2.40 -0.24
CA THR A 178 7.43 2.59 -1.41
C THR A 178 6.93 3.71 -2.31
N THR A 179 7.85 4.24 -3.11
CA THR A 179 7.55 5.02 -4.31
C THR A 179 8.14 4.29 -5.51
N GLU A 180 7.28 3.88 -6.42
CA GLU A 180 7.65 3.23 -7.67
C GLU A 180 7.66 4.26 -8.79
N VAL A 181 8.75 4.33 -9.53
CA VAL A 181 8.85 5.17 -10.73
C VAL A 181 9.06 4.28 -11.93
N GLY A 182 8.21 4.39 -12.94
CA GLY A 182 8.28 3.57 -14.15
C GLY A 182 8.19 4.39 -15.43
N VAL A 183 9.04 4.09 -16.40
CA VAL A 183 8.97 4.56 -17.77
C VAL A 183 8.60 3.38 -18.66
N ILE A 184 7.50 3.51 -19.39
CA ILE A 184 6.85 2.43 -20.11
C ILE A 184 6.70 2.83 -21.58
N SER A 185 6.97 1.89 -22.49
CA SER A 185 6.76 2.02 -23.92
C SER A 185 6.64 0.64 -24.56
N LEU A 186 5.85 0.49 -25.62
CA LEU A 186 5.68 -0.75 -26.39
C LEU A 186 5.32 -1.98 -25.56
N GLY A 187 4.50 -1.80 -24.52
CA GLY A 187 4.06 -2.87 -23.62
C GLY A 187 5.11 -3.37 -22.63
N GLY A 188 6.26 -2.69 -22.53
CA GLY A 188 7.37 -3.04 -21.66
C GLY A 188 7.79 -1.90 -20.73
N ILE A 189 8.42 -2.26 -19.62
CA ILE A 189 9.08 -1.32 -18.73
C ILE A 189 10.47 -1.05 -19.29
N VAL A 190 10.74 0.20 -19.70
CA VAL A 190 12.04 0.65 -20.21
C VAL A 190 13.00 0.94 -19.06
N TYR A 191 12.50 1.63 -18.04
CA TYR A 191 13.19 1.89 -16.80
C TYR A 191 12.19 1.81 -15.63
N ALA A 192 12.61 1.24 -14.52
CA ALA A 192 11.87 1.39 -13.28
C ALA A 192 12.81 1.39 -12.08
N SER A 193 12.41 2.09 -11.05
CA SER A 193 13.08 2.09 -9.75
C SER A 193 12.06 2.07 -8.62
N SER A 194 12.45 1.45 -7.51
CA SER A 194 11.68 1.38 -6.27
C SER A 194 12.47 2.06 -5.16
N ALA A 195 11.92 3.12 -4.60
CA ALA A 195 12.48 3.81 -3.45
C ALA A 195 11.66 3.45 -2.20
N ARG A 196 12.34 3.05 -1.11
CA ARG A 196 11.70 2.73 0.18
C ARG A 196 11.32 4.00 0.95
N VAL A 197 10.53 4.83 0.31
CA VAL A 197 9.98 6.07 0.85
C VAL A 197 8.53 6.20 0.37
N GLY A 198 7.63 6.53 1.28
CA GLY A 198 6.20 6.66 1.03
C GLY A 198 5.49 7.25 2.25
N GLY A 199 4.20 7.03 2.36
CA GLY A 199 3.35 7.57 3.43
C GLY A 199 3.86 7.28 4.84
N ASP A 200 4.37 6.07 5.08
CA ASP A 200 4.87 5.65 6.41
C ASP A 200 6.14 6.43 6.82
N LYS A 201 7.02 6.75 5.85
CA LYS A 201 8.20 7.59 6.12
C LYS A 201 7.82 9.04 6.39
N ILE A 202 6.78 9.53 5.73
CA ILE A 202 6.22 10.85 5.98
C ILE A 202 5.62 10.90 7.40
N ASP A 203 4.85 9.89 7.81
CA ASP A 203 4.30 9.79 9.16
C ASP A 203 5.41 9.72 10.22
N GLN A 204 6.47 8.93 9.97
CA GLN A 204 7.61 8.85 10.87
C GLN A 204 8.34 10.18 11.01
N ALA A 205 8.52 10.92 9.91
CA ALA A 205 9.14 12.24 9.92
C ALA A 205 8.35 13.24 10.80
N ILE A 206 7.02 13.18 10.73
CA ILE A 206 6.13 13.98 11.60
C ILE A 206 6.30 13.58 13.08
N ILE A 207 6.32 12.27 13.40
CA ILE A 207 6.55 11.78 14.76
C ILE A 207 7.89 12.29 15.31
N ASP A 208 8.94 12.21 14.50
CA ASP A 208 10.29 12.64 14.88
C ASP A 208 10.39 14.16 15.03
N TYR A 209 9.65 14.94 14.23
CA TYR A 209 9.52 16.38 14.39
C TYR A 209 8.90 16.76 15.74
N PHE A 210 7.78 16.11 16.13
CA PHE A 210 7.16 16.33 17.43
C PHE A 210 8.08 15.96 18.59
N ARG A 211 8.82 14.85 18.44
CA ARG A 211 9.81 14.44 19.45
C ARG A 211 10.93 15.46 19.62
N ARG A 212 11.51 15.96 18.51
CA ARG A 212 12.64 16.90 18.53
C ARG A 212 12.24 18.29 18.97
N ASN A 213 11.17 18.83 18.40
CA ASN A 213 10.83 20.26 18.57
C ASN A 213 9.92 20.52 19.76
N TYR A 214 9.10 19.55 20.14
CA TYR A 214 8.12 19.69 21.22
C TYR A 214 8.37 18.78 22.43
N GLY A 215 9.38 17.90 22.38
CA GLY A 215 9.60 16.92 23.42
C GLY A 215 8.38 16.03 23.69
N THR A 216 7.59 15.78 22.66
CA THR A 216 6.27 15.11 22.77
C THR A 216 6.21 13.92 21.83
N LEU A 217 5.70 12.80 22.35
CA LEU A 217 5.46 11.61 21.55
C LEU A 217 4.00 11.57 21.09
N ILE A 218 3.79 11.44 19.80
CA ILE A 218 2.50 11.16 19.18
C ILE A 218 2.50 9.75 18.58
N SER A 219 1.33 9.18 18.39
CA SER A 219 1.18 7.87 17.75
C SER A 219 1.16 7.97 16.23
N GLU A 220 1.48 6.86 15.55
CA GLU A 220 1.41 6.74 14.10
C GLU A 220 0.03 7.15 13.51
N PRO A 221 -1.12 6.67 14.06
CA PRO A 221 -2.43 7.14 13.58
C PRO A 221 -2.65 8.65 13.76
N THR A 222 -1.98 9.28 14.74
CA THR A 222 -2.05 10.73 14.92
C THR A 222 -1.23 11.44 13.86
N ALA A 223 -0.04 10.95 13.53
CA ALA A 223 0.80 11.49 12.47
C ALA A 223 0.11 11.37 11.10
N GLU A 224 -0.44 10.20 10.78
CA GLU A 224 -1.25 9.97 9.57
C GLU A 224 -2.40 10.99 9.47
N LYS A 225 -3.12 11.22 10.56
CA LYS A 225 -4.20 12.20 10.60
C LYS A 225 -3.71 13.64 10.36
N ILE A 226 -2.55 14.03 10.90
CA ILE A 226 -1.93 15.33 10.66
C ILE A 226 -1.56 15.47 9.19
N LYS A 227 -0.86 14.47 8.63
CA LYS A 227 -0.50 14.41 7.21
C LYS A 227 -1.71 14.66 6.30
N HIS A 228 -2.81 13.94 6.52
CA HIS A 228 -4.02 14.08 5.70
C HIS A 228 -4.75 15.42 5.88
N LYS A 229 -4.67 16.05 7.07
CA LYS A 229 -5.44 17.25 7.33
C LYS A 229 -4.72 18.53 6.95
N ILE A 230 -3.44 18.64 7.23
CA ILE A 230 -2.64 19.85 7.08
C ILE A 230 -1.30 19.64 6.39
N GLY A 231 -1.00 18.40 5.93
CA GLY A 231 0.21 18.11 5.16
C GLY A 231 0.13 18.71 3.76
N SER A 232 1.24 19.28 3.31
CA SER A 232 1.41 19.77 1.94
C SER A 232 2.85 19.57 1.50
N ALA A 233 3.05 19.19 0.23
CA ALA A 233 4.37 19.06 -0.36
C ALA A 233 4.94 20.41 -0.86
N PHE A 234 4.15 21.48 -0.81
CA PHE A 234 4.52 22.84 -1.25
C PHE A 234 3.91 23.89 -0.31
N PRO A 235 4.53 25.06 -0.15
CA PRO A 235 3.98 26.14 0.68
C PRO A 235 2.56 26.50 0.26
N MET A 236 1.64 26.46 1.21
CA MET A 236 0.24 26.82 0.99
C MET A 236 0.05 28.33 1.08
N THR A 237 -0.92 28.86 0.34
CA THR A 237 -1.31 30.29 0.42
C THR A 237 -2.04 30.61 1.73
N GLU A 238 -2.72 29.63 2.32
CA GLU A 238 -3.45 29.74 3.59
C GLU A 238 -2.78 28.84 4.62
N LEU A 239 -2.47 29.40 5.80
CA LEU A 239 -1.89 28.65 6.91
C LEU A 239 -2.99 27.82 7.57
N LEU A 240 -2.82 26.48 7.55
CA LEU A 240 -3.68 25.57 8.29
C LEU A 240 -3.05 25.23 9.64
N GLU A 241 -3.88 25.14 10.68
CA GLU A 241 -3.45 24.75 12.02
C GLU A 241 -4.30 23.60 12.56
N MET A 242 -3.70 22.79 13.42
CA MET A 242 -4.36 21.66 14.05
C MET A 242 -3.90 21.50 15.50
N GLU A 243 -4.84 21.36 16.44
CA GLU A 243 -4.54 20.97 17.81
C GLU A 243 -4.32 19.43 17.89
N VAL A 244 -3.21 19.04 18.48
CA VAL A 244 -2.79 17.63 18.63
C VAL A 244 -2.46 17.37 20.10
N THR A 245 -2.93 16.25 20.63
CA THR A 245 -2.57 15.79 21.97
C THR A 245 -1.54 14.67 21.88
N GLY A 246 -0.41 14.84 22.55
CA GLY A 246 0.64 13.83 22.66
C GLY A 246 1.09 13.68 24.10
N ARG A 247 2.01 12.75 24.36
CA ARG A 247 2.60 12.52 25.68
C ARG A 247 3.91 13.31 25.80
N ASN A 248 3.98 14.24 26.75
CA ASN A 248 5.22 14.93 27.10
C ASN A 248 6.26 13.90 27.59
N LEU A 249 7.46 13.90 27.00
CA LEU A 249 8.49 12.92 27.29
C LEU A 249 9.17 13.14 28.66
N SER A 250 9.21 14.38 29.16
CA SER A 250 9.83 14.68 30.47
C SER A 250 8.88 14.41 31.63
N GLU A 251 7.58 14.69 31.48
CA GLU A 251 6.60 14.62 32.55
C GLU A 251 5.72 13.36 32.48
N GLY A 252 5.70 12.70 31.31
CA GLY A 252 4.83 11.55 31.06
C GLY A 252 3.34 11.88 30.90
N LEU A 253 2.96 13.17 31.03
CA LEU A 253 1.58 13.63 31.02
C LEU A 253 1.11 14.00 29.59
N PRO A 254 -0.20 13.95 29.33
CA PRO A 254 -0.75 14.46 28.08
C PRO A 254 -0.49 15.97 27.93
N ARG A 255 -0.06 16.38 26.74
CA ARG A 255 0.16 17.79 26.37
C ARG A 255 -0.53 18.10 25.05
N LYS A 256 -1.21 19.25 24.98
CA LYS A 256 -1.79 19.80 23.75
C LYS A 256 -0.79 20.72 23.06
N ILE A 257 -0.69 20.60 21.75
CA ILE A 257 0.20 21.37 20.89
C ILE A 257 -0.61 21.80 19.68
N THR A 258 -0.51 23.07 19.29
CA THR A 258 -0.98 23.53 17.99
C THR A 258 0.19 23.45 17.02
N ILE A 259 -0.02 22.79 15.88
CA ILE A 259 0.95 22.61 14.81
C ILE A 259 0.40 23.20 13.52
N SER A 260 1.28 23.81 12.73
CA SER A 260 0.92 24.45 11.47
C SER A 260 1.33 23.66 10.25
N SER A 261 0.70 23.92 9.09
CA SER A 261 1.06 23.30 7.80
C SER A 261 2.50 23.61 7.37
N ASN A 262 3.04 24.77 7.74
CA ASN A 262 4.45 25.11 7.45
C ASN A 262 5.42 24.26 8.23
N GLU A 263 5.15 23.97 9.50
CA GLU A 263 5.97 23.07 10.32
C GLU A 263 5.88 21.63 9.82
N ILE A 264 4.72 21.21 9.33
CA ILE A 264 4.59 19.88 8.72
C ILE A 264 5.37 19.81 7.40
N LEU A 265 5.33 20.85 6.56
CA LEU A 265 6.15 20.92 5.35
C LEU A 265 7.65 20.79 5.68
N GLU A 266 8.12 21.51 6.72
CA GLU A 266 9.49 21.37 7.22
C GLU A 266 9.80 19.93 7.66
N ALA A 267 8.90 19.33 8.44
CA ALA A 267 9.05 17.99 8.96
C ALA A 267 9.21 16.93 7.85
N ILE A 268 8.43 17.03 6.77
CA ILE A 268 8.37 16.04 5.69
C ILE A 268 9.31 16.34 4.51
N ASN A 269 10.12 17.38 4.59
CA ASN A 269 11.02 17.80 3.50
C ASN A 269 12.00 16.71 3.07
N GLU A 270 12.56 15.95 4.02
CA GLU A 270 13.51 14.87 3.72
C GLU A 270 12.87 13.75 2.88
N PRO A 271 11.75 13.12 3.28
CA PRO A 271 11.09 12.12 2.44
C PRO A 271 10.60 12.67 1.09
N LEU A 272 10.15 13.93 1.01
CA LEU A 272 9.79 14.54 -0.27
C LEU A 272 10.99 14.66 -1.21
N ASN A 273 12.15 15.10 -0.71
CA ASN A 273 13.36 15.18 -1.51
C ASN A 273 13.85 13.81 -1.99
N ALA A 274 13.65 12.75 -1.20
CA ALA A 274 13.97 11.38 -1.61
C ALA A 274 13.07 10.93 -2.78
N ILE A 275 11.77 11.24 -2.75
CA ILE A 275 10.83 10.98 -3.85
C ILE A 275 11.26 11.73 -5.11
N VAL A 276 11.50 13.04 -4.98
CA VAL A 276 11.96 13.88 -6.11
C VAL A 276 13.29 13.36 -6.67
N GLY A 277 14.20 12.90 -5.80
CA GLY A 277 15.47 12.28 -6.22
C GLY A 277 15.25 11.03 -7.09
N ALA A 278 14.32 10.14 -6.69
CA ALA A 278 13.99 8.95 -7.48
C ALA A 278 13.43 9.30 -8.86
N VAL A 279 12.57 10.33 -8.94
CA VAL A 279 12.03 10.83 -10.23
C VAL A 279 13.13 11.38 -11.12
N LYS A 280 14.04 12.20 -10.56
CA LYS A 280 15.17 12.75 -11.32
C LYS A 280 16.07 11.66 -11.89
N THR A 281 16.42 10.67 -11.06
CA THR A 281 17.21 9.52 -11.51
C THR A 281 16.52 8.76 -12.64
N ALA A 282 15.20 8.56 -12.54
CA ALA A 282 14.46 7.89 -13.60
C ALA A 282 14.47 8.68 -14.93
N LEU A 283 14.38 10.01 -14.88
CA LEU A 283 14.49 10.85 -16.06
C LEU A 283 15.91 10.82 -16.67
N GLU A 284 16.95 10.81 -15.83
CA GLU A 284 18.34 10.73 -16.28
C GLU A 284 18.66 9.41 -16.98
N GLU A 285 18.07 8.30 -16.52
CA GLU A 285 18.23 6.96 -17.09
C GLU A 285 17.29 6.67 -18.28
N THR A 286 16.36 7.59 -18.58
CA THR A 286 15.40 7.44 -19.68
C THR A 286 16.08 7.81 -21.02
N PRO A 287 15.89 6.97 -22.08
CA PRO A 287 16.35 7.32 -23.43
C PRO A 287 15.81 8.68 -23.88
N PRO A 288 16.64 9.48 -24.61
CA PRO A 288 16.28 10.86 -24.99
C PRO A 288 14.94 10.99 -25.73
N GLU A 289 14.61 10.04 -26.60
CA GLU A 289 13.36 10.06 -27.37
C GLU A 289 12.15 9.90 -26.46
N LEU A 290 12.22 8.97 -25.51
CA LEU A 290 11.13 8.77 -24.53
C LEU A 290 11.08 9.91 -23.51
N GLY A 291 12.23 10.52 -23.18
CA GLY A 291 12.27 11.73 -22.35
C GLY A 291 11.57 12.91 -23.01
N ALA A 292 11.71 13.06 -24.34
CA ALA A 292 10.97 14.06 -25.11
C ALA A 292 9.45 13.81 -25.05
N ASP A 293 9.01 12.56 -25.26
CA ASP A 293 7.59 12.18 -25.15
C ASP A 293 7.02 12.53 -23.77
N ILE A 294 7.74 12.17 -22.69
CA ILE A 294 7.32 12.45 -21.30
C ILE A 294 7.21 13.96 -21.06
N SER A 295 8.09 14.77 -21.66
CA SER A 295 8.02 16.23 -21.56
C SER A 295 6.75 16.81 -22.21
N GLU A 296 6.23 16.18 -23.26
CA GLU A 296 5.00 16.58 -23.94
C GLU A 296 3.74 16.04 -23.27
N THR A 297 3.77 14.79 -22.79
CA THR A 297 2.60 14.08 -22.24
C THR A 297 2.44 14.25 -20.73
N ALA A 298 3.46 14.76 -20.05
CA ALA A 298 3.59 14.87 -18.59
C ALA A 298 3.75 13.50 -17.86
N MET A 299 4.01 13.59 -16.56
CA MET A 299 4.13 12.44 -15.65
C MET A 299 2.81 12.24 -14.90
N VAL A 300 2.42 11.01 -14.69
CA VAL A 300 1.19 10.67 -13.95
C VAL A 300 1.54 10.23 -12.54
N LEU A 301 0.94 10.90 -11.55
CA LEU A 301 1.02 10.51 -10.14
C LEU A 301 -0.13 9.56 -9.79
N THR A 302 0.20 8.46 -9.13
CA THR A 302 -0.73 7.47 -8.61
C THR A 302 -0.40 7.13 -7.16
N GLY A 303 -1.16 6.25 -6.55
CA GLY A 303 -1.04 5.87 -5.15
C GLY A 303 -1.96 6.68 -4.23
N GLY A 304 -1.58 6.87 -2.97
CA GLY A 304 -2.34 7.68 -1.97
C GLY A 304 -2.66 6.99 -0.68
#